data_e71a3456f06858d5475435fec557d9a8
#
_entry.id   e71a3456f06858d5475435fec557d9a8
#
_cell.length_a   1.000
_cell.length_b   1.000
_cell.length_c   1.000
_cell.angle_alpha   90.00
_cell.angle_beta   90.00
_cell.angle_gamma   90.00
#
_symmetry.space_group_name_H-M   'P 1'
#
loop_
_entity.id
_entity.type
_entity.pdbx_description
1 polymer ?
#
loop_
_entity_poly.entity_id
_entity_poly.type
_entity_poly.pdbx_seq_one_letter_code
_entity_poly.pdbx_strand_id
1 'polypeptide(L)'
;MKLSPYKPQLKSQFLGRKDELEVLTRIATVEESSIVIVYGRRRVGKTALIETAYAKRQLLRFEGLEGRSSIEQIQECLRQLSIYANDTSIASLSFKYWRQFFEYLSRFVESGERTLYFEELQWIADYKDDFAGDLKLVWDKTLRHNKKLIIVLCGSAPSFMLNKIVRSSALYNRSQKVLSVKPLPFQVFHTLMGRKRSIVEVAEAVLTLGTIPEYGMAIRDASSCRIGIAEESFRADGFLFLEYDKIFVSHLGNRPWYRGVVEFLSRVRFANRDQIAEHLGTSSGGELSKILIDLEECGFIDRYVPFNLSEGTKTARYAIADPFIRFYNKFIRPVAKRIKEGDFQKQPSAALNSAKFTQWLGLSFEAWCRRHTNLIARQLGFSDVEYHSGSYFERGQKLQQGFQLDLVFQRADRVLSVCEIKYTDEAPGTAVAANFQKRIELLPNKKKFTIQRVLITKTKPSDSIVKKGVFDRVVMADELFKIDE
;
A
#
# COMPACT_ATOMS: atom_id res chain seq x y z
N MET A 1 37.48 -9.87 15.50
CA MET A 1 36.51 -10.65 16.32
C MET A 1 35.72 -11.60 15.42
N LYS A 2 35.56 -12.87 15.83
CA LYS A 2 34.80 -13.87 15.03
C LYS A 2 33.32 -13.67 15.34
N LEU A 3 32.54 -13.15 14.39
CA LEU A 3 31.10 -12.94 14.53
C LEU A 3 30.34 -14.18 14.05
N SER A 4 29.25 -14.52 14.75
CA SER A 4 28.24 -15.48 14.30
C SER A 4 27.08 -14.70 13.68
N PRO A 5 27.07 -14.47 12.35
CA PRO A 5 26.09 -13.62 11.71
C PRO A 5 24.69 -14.23 11.76
N TYR A 6 23.68 -13.38 11.65
CA TYR A 6 22.29 -13.80 11.45
C TYR A 6 22.18 -14.68 10.20
N LYS A 7 21.49 -15.80 10.33
CA LYS A 7 21.20 -16.69 9.18
C LYS A 7 19.81 -16.38 8.64
N PRO A 8 19.72 -15.80 7.43
CA PRO A 8 18.44 -15.50 6.81
C PRO A 8 17.57 -16.77 6.65
N GLN A 9 16.30 -16.66 6.97
CA GLN A 9 15.31 -17.68 6.65
C GLN A 9 14.79 -17.43 5.24
N LEU A 10 15.55 -17.88 4.23
CA LEU A 10 15.15 -17.73 2.83
C LEU A 10 13.87 -18.52 2.59
N LYS A 11 12.80 -17.81 2.17
CA LYS A 11 11.57 -18.48 1.75
C LYS A 11 11.86 -19.27 0.48
N SER A 12 11.37 -20.51 0.41
CA SER A 12 11.52 -21.40 -0.75
C SER A 12 10.98 -20.82 -2.07
N GLN A 13 10.11 -19.81 -1.98
CA GLN A 13 9.56 -19.07 -3.11
C GLN A 13 9.62 -17.57 -2.82
N PHE A 14 10.69 -16.92 -3.26
CA PHE A 14 10.74 -15.47 -3.36
C PHE A 14 10.28 -15.05 -4.77
N LEU A 15 9.10 -14.42 -4.86
CA LEU A 15 8.46 -14.09 -6.13
C LEU A 15 8.48 -12.59 -6.40
N GLY A 16 8.75 -12.22 -7.64
CA GLY A 16 8.81 -10.83 -8.08
C GLY A 16 10.02 -10.08 -7.53
N ARG A 17 9.93 -8.76 -7.50
CA ARG A 17 10.96 -7.88 -6.92
C ARG A 17 12.32 -7.95 -7.64
N LYS A 18 12.32 -8.27 -8.94
CA LYS A 18 13.56 -8.39 -9.71
C LYS A 18 14.35 -7.08 -9.72
N ASP A 19 13.67 -5.97 -9.97
CA ASP A 19 14.29 -4.64 -10.07
C ASP A 19 14.83 -4.17 -8.71
N GLU A 20 14.03 -4.35 -7.64
CA GLU A 20 14.47 -4.01 -6.29
C GLU A 20 15.65 -4.88 -5.85
N LEU A 21 15.61 -6.19 -6.16
CA LEU A 21 16.68 -7.12 -5.85
C LEU A 21 17.96 -6.79 -6.63
N GLU A 22 17.86 -6.46 -7.92
CA GLU A 22 18.97 -6.03 -8.74
C GLU A 22 19.64 -4.76 -8.19
N VAL A 23 18.83 -3.76 -7.80
CA VAL A 23 19.35 -2.53 -7.18
C VAL A 23 20.12 -2.83 -5.91
N LEU A 24 19.56 -3.63 -4.99
CA LEU A 24 20.22 -3.97 -3.72
C LEU A 24 21.49 -4.81 -3.93
N THR A 25 21.45 -5.76 -4.87
CA THR A 25 22.61 -6.60 -5.19
C THR A 25 23.72 -5.79 -5.82
N ARG A 26 23.39 -4.84 -6.71
CA ARG A 26 24.38 -3.94 -7.32
C ARG A 26 25.10 -3.07 -6.26
N ILE A 27 24.38 -2.57 -5.26
CA ILE A 27 25.00 -1.85 -4.13
C ILE A 27 26.03 -2.74 -3.42
N ALA A 28 25.77 -4.03 -3.28
CA ALA A 28 26.68 -4.96 -2.64
C ALA A 28 27.96 -5.25 -3.45
N THR A 29 27.99 -4.98 -4.75
CA THR A 29 29.15 -5.17 -5.62
C THR A 29 30.05 -3.95 -5.74
N VAL A 30 29.57 -2.77 -5.35
CA VAL A 30 30.37 -1.54 -5.38
C VAL A 30 31.25 -1.48 -4.13
N GLU A 31 32.54 -1.20 -4.31
CA GLU A 31 33.49 -1.02 -3.19
C GLU A 31 33.34 0.38 -2.57
N GLU A 32 32.16 0.66 -2.06
CA GLU A 32 31.83 1.90 -1.36
C GLU A 32 30.83 1.62 -0.24
N SER A 33 31.15 2.14 0.95
CA SER A 33 30.26 2.04 2.10
C SER A 33 28.91 2.72 1.81
N SER A 34 27.81 2.09 2.19
CA SER A 34 26.47 2.50 1.74
C SER A 34 25.46 2.52 2.87
N ILE A 35 24.61 3.55 2.88
CA ILE A 35 23.38 3.56 3.66
C ILE A 35 22.20 3.39 2.69
N VAL A 36 21.38 2.37 2.91
CA VAL A 36 20.19 2.04 2.12
C VAL A 36 18.95 2.19 2.98
N ILE A 37 18.00 2.97 2.54
CA ILE A 37 16.73 3.16 3.24
C ILE A 37 15.66 2.35 2.51
N VAL A 38 15.01 1.41 3.21
CA VAL A 38 13.94 0.56 2.68
C VAL A 38 12.68 0.79 3.49
N TYR A 39 11.61 1.22 2.84
CA TYR A 39 10.35 1.42 3.54
C TYR A 39 9.16 0.94 2.70
N GLY A 40 8.06 0.74 3.35
CA GLY A 40 6.81 0.30 2.74
C GLY A 40 5.90 -0.31 3.78
N ARG A 41 4.68 -0.60 3.39
CA ARG A 41 3.67 -1.15 4.30
C ARG A 41 4.15 -2.43 4.99
N ARG A 42 3.58 -2.69 6.18
CA ARG A 42 3.74 -3.98 6.84
C ARG A 42 3.31 -5.10 5.87
N ARG A 43 4.02 -6.24 5.92
CA ARG A 43 3.72 -7.47 5.17
C ARG A 43 3.92 -7.40 3.64
N VAL A 44 4.49 -6.31 3.10
CA VAL A 44 4.83 -6.22 1.66
C VAL A 44 6.07 -7.03 1.26
N GLY A 45 6.78 -7.65 2.23
CA GLY A 45 7.94 -8.50 1.96
C GLY A 45 9.29 -7.79 2.02
N LYS A 46 9.44 -6.68 2.76
CA LYS A 46 10.71 -5.96 2.94
C LYS A 46 11.81 -6.84 3.51
N THR A 47 11.51 -7.55 4.60
CA THR A 47 12.47 -8.46 5.27
C THR A 47 12.96 -9.54 4.31
N ALA A 48 12.06 -10.22 3.61
CA ALA A 48 12.41 -11.24 2.63
C ALA A 48 13.27 -10.69 1.48
N LEU A 49 13.00 -9.47 1.02
CA LEU A 49 13.80 -8.79 -0.01
C LEU A 49 15.23 -8.52 0.47
N ILE A 50 15.39 -7.93 1.65
CA ILE A 50 16.69 -7.58 2.23
C ILE A 50 17.51 -8.86 2.53
N GLU A 51 16.89 -9.86 3.16
CA GLU A 51 17.54 -11.13 3.48
C GLU A 51 17.97 -11.88 2.21
N THR A 52 17.16 -11.85 1.14
CA THR A 52 17.51 -12.45 -0.16
C THR A 52 18.67 -11.70 -0.81
N ALA A 53 18.62 -10.36 -0.85
CA ALA A 53 19.67 -9.55 -1.46
C ALA A 53 21.03 -9.71 -0.81
N TYR A 54 21.06 -9.85 0.52
CA TYR A 54 22.29 -9.89 1.31
C TYR A 54 22.59 -11.25 1.94
N ALA A 55 21.95 -12.33 1.48
CA ALA A 55 22.11 -13.69 2.02
C ALA A 55 23.56 -14.19 2.07
N LYS A 56 24.42 -13.73 1.16
CA LYS A 56 25.85 -14.12 1.08
C LYS A 56 26.76 -13.25 1.94
N ARG A 57 26.24 -12.19 2.56
CA ARG A 57 27.04 -11.27 3.38
C ARG A 57 26.89 -11.59 4.86
N GLN A 58 27.82 -11.08 5.68
CA GLN A 58 27.68 -11.20 7.13
C GLN A 58 26.65 -10.17 7.63
N LEU A 59 25.42 -10.65 7.84
CA LEU A 59 24.27 -9.86 8.23
C LEU A 59 24.15 -9.80 9.76
N LEU A 60 24.13 -8.60 10.31
CA LEU A 60 23.81 -8.30 11.71
C LEU A 60 22.46 -7.59 11.73
N ARG A 61 21.40 -8.31 12.10
CA ARG A 61 20.03 -7.80 12.16
C ARG A 61 19.72 -7.31 13.56
N PHE A 62 19.24 -6.07 13.64
CA PHE A 62 18.74 -5.44 14.86
C PHE A 62 17.27 -5.14 14.67
N GLU A 63 16.42 -5.76 15.47
CA GLU A 63 14.97 -5.61 15.39
C GLU A 63 14.45 -4.77 16.55
N GLY A 64 13.66 -3.75 16.23
CA GLY A 64 13.04 -2.89 17.23
C GLY A 64 11.86 -3.55 17.94
N LEU A 65 11.67 -3.19 19.21
CA LEU A 65 10.56 -3.63 20.05
C LEU A 65 9.48 -2.55 20.13
N GLU A 66 8.25 -2.92 19.86
CA GLU A 66 7.11 -2.01 19.93
C GLU A 66 6.91 -1.44 21.33
N GLY A 67 6.70 -0.11 21.42
CA GLY A 67 6.33 0.57 22.66
C GLY A 67 7.45 0.70 23.70
N ARG A 68 8.71 0.45 23.32
CA ARG A 68 9.88 0.61 24.19
C ARG A 68 10.54 1.97 23.98
N SER A 69 11.09 2.52 25.07
CA SER A 69 11.87 3.75 25.04
C SER A 69 13.19 3.58 24.31
N SER A 70 13.82 4.68 23.87
CA SER A 70 15.12 4.66 23.19
C SER A 70 16.22 3.93 24.01
N ILE A 71 16.21 4.04 25.34
CA ILE A 71 17.17 3.33 26.21
C ILE A 71 16.92 1.82 26.17
N GLU A 72 15.67 1.38 26.26
CA GLU A 72 15.32 -0.03 26.16
C GLU A 72 15.64 -0.60 24.77
N GLN A 73 15.47 0.18 23.70
CA GLN A 73 15.86 -0.21 22.34
C GLN A 73 17.37 -0.39 22.23
N ILE A 74 18.16 0.52 22.79
CA ILE A 74 19.63 0.40 22.83
C ILE A 74 20.04 -0.86 23.59
N GLN A 75 19.41 -1.14 24.73
CA GLN A 75 19.67 -2.34 25.51
C GLN A 75 19.33 -3.63 24.73
N GLU A 76 18.24 -3.62 24.00
CA GLU A 76 17.89 -4.75 23.14
C GLU A 76 18.89 -4.93 21.99
N CYS A 77 19.33 -3.85 21.35
CA CYS A 77 20.39 -3.92 20.34
C CYS A 77 21.72 -4.47 20.92
N LEU A 78 22.08 -4.12 22.15
CA LEU A 78 23.23 -4.70 22.83
C LEU A 78 23.06 -6.18 23.11
N ARG A 79 21.87 -6.62 23.52
CA ARG A 79 21.53 -8.02 23.70
C ARG A 79 21.65 -8.78 22.38
N GLN A 80 21.15 -8.26 21.29
CA GLN A 80 21.26 -8.87 19.94
C GLN A 80 22.74 -8.91 19.49
N LEU A 81 23.50 -7.84 19.73
CA LEU A 81 24.92 -7.81 19.41
C LEU A 81 25.73 -8.86 20.22
N SER A 82 25.37 -9.09 21.49
CA SER A 82 26.01 -10.09 22.34
C SER A 82 25.92 -11.50 21.75
N ILE A 83 24.79 -11.82 21.13
CA ILE A 83 24.57 -13.10 20.42
C ILE A 83 25.51 -13.21 19.20
N TYR A 84 25.60 -12.16 18.40
CA TYR A 84 26.46 -12.17 17.22
C TYR A 84 27.95 -12.24 17.57
N ALA A 85 28.35 -11.55 18.63
CA ALA A 85 29.73 -11.54 19.11
C ALA A 85 30.09 -12.80 19.91
N ASN A 86 29.11 -13.63 20.30
CA ASN A 86 29.26 -14.71 21.25
C ASN A 86 29.94 -14.27 22.57
N ASP A 87 29.48 -13.12 23.07
CA ASP A 87 30.03 -12.48 24.28
C ASP A 87 28.87 -11.89 25.11
N THR A 88 28.53 -12.59 26.19
CA THR A 88 27.43 -12.21 27.09
C THR A 88 27.69 -10.92 27.86
N SER A 89 28.96 -10.50 28.03
CA SER A 89 29.29 -9.26 28.72
C SER A 89 28.75 -8.03 28.03
N ILE A 90 28.57 -8.08 26.70
CA ILE A 90 27.99 -6.99 25.90
C ILE A 90 26.56 -6.68 26.34
N ALA A 91 25.76 -7.69 26.69
CA ALA A 91 24.39 -7.51 27.15
C ALA A 91 24.30 -6.80 28.50
N SER A 92 25.40 -6.76 29.27
CA SER A 92 25.49 -6.06 30.57
C SER A 92 25.92 -4.60 30.45
N LEU A 93 26.32 -4.15 29.22
CA LEU A 93 26.65 -2.75 28.98
C LEU A 93 25.36 -1.90 29.05
N SER A 94 25.51 -0.65 29.54
CA SER A 94 24.40 0.30 29.60
C SER A 94 24.80 1.59 28.90
N PHE A 95 24.06 1.93 27.85
CA PHE A 95 24.26 3.17 27.08
C PHE A 95 22.98 4.03 27.13
N LYS A 96 23.17 5.35 27.20
CA LYS A 96 22.08 6.32 27.27
C LYS A 96 21.71 6.91 25.89
N TYR A 97 22.66 6.90 24.95
CA TYR A 97 22.54 7.54 23.65
C TYR A 97 22.90 6.57 22.53
N TRP A 98 22.26 6.69 21.39
CA TRP A 98 22.54 5.91 20.18
C TRP A 98 24.00 6.04 19.73
N ARG A 99 24.60 7.22 19.92
CA ARG A 99 26.00 7.47 19.60
C ARG A 99 26.94 6.49 20.30
N GLN A 100 26.72 6.21 21.58
CA GLN A 100 27.56 5.28 22.35
C GLN A 100 27.41 3.84 21.77
N PHE A 101 26.21 3.44 21.41
CA PHE A 101 25.95 2.15 20.76
C PHE A 101 26.66 2.06 19.40
N PHE A 102 26.55 3.07 18.54
CA PHE A 102 27.20 3.06 17.24
C PHE A 102 28.73 3.09 17.32
N GLU A 103 29.31 3.87 18.24
CA GLU A 103 30.75 3.88 18.51
C GLU A 103 31.25 2.51 19.00
N TYR A 104 30.45 1.83 19.81
CA TYR A 104 30.78 0.47 20.25
C TYR A 104 30.62 -0.55 19.10
N LEU A 105 29.51 -0.49 18.36
CA LEU A 105 29.21 -1.35 17.21
C LEU A 105 30.26 -1.23 16.11
N SER A 106 30.85 -0.03 15.91
CA SER A 106 31.83 0.20 14.86
C SER A 106 33.04 -0.74 14.95
N ARG A 107 33.46 -1.14 16.16
CA ARG A 107 34.56 -2.09 16.40
C ARG A 107 34.32 -3.48 15.78
N PHE A 108 33.07 -3.86 15.56
CA PHE A 108 32.69 -5.17 14.99
C PHE A 108 32.58 -5.14 13.46
N VAL A 109 32.60 -3.96 12.87
CA VAL A 109 32.38 -3.77 11.43
C VAL A 109 33.46 -2.94 10.75
N GLU A 110 34.65 -2.85 11.35
CA GLU A 110 35.79 -2.11 10.81
C GLU A 110 36.25 -2.60 9.45
N SER A 111 36.06 -3.89 9.16
CA SER A 111 36.54 -4.50 7.92
C SER A 111 35.64 -5.66 7.46
N GLY A 112 35.80 -6.02 6.17
CA GLY A 112 35.11 -7.14 5.56
C GLY A 112 33.69 -6.79 5.10
N GLU A 113 33.05 -7.75 4.47
CA GLU A 113 31.68 -7.62 3.93
C GLU A 113 30.65 -7.72 5.06
N ARG A 114 30.30 -6.61 5.63
CA ARG A 114 29.34 -6.49 6.73
C ARG A 114 28.06 -5.81 6.24
N THR A 115 26.92 -6.29 6.74
CA THR A 115 25.62 -5.63 6.56
C THR A 115 24.96 -5.44 7.93
N LEU A 116 24.79 -4.20 8.34
CA LEU A 116 23.99 -3.83 9.51
C LEU A 116 22.55 -3.62 9.03
N TYR A 117 21.62 -4.37 9.56
CA TYR A 117 20.21 -4.32 9.17
C TYR A 117 19.35 -3.92 10.38
N PHE A 118 18.89 -2.68 10.39
CA PHE A 118 17.97 -2.17 11.39
C PHE A 118 16.53 -2.33 10.88
N GLU A 119 15.80 -3.26 11.49
CA GLU A 119 14.41 -3.58 11.13
C GLU A 119 13.43 -2.95 12.12
N GLU A 120 12.27 -2.54 11.61
CA GLU A 120 11.24 -1.75 12.31
C GLU A 120 11.85 -0.49 12.95
N LEU A 121 12.57 0.26 12.11
CA LEU A 121 13.34 1.43 12.52
C LEU A 121 12.51 2.48 13.27
N GLN A 122 11.21 2.61 12.98
CA GLN A 122 10.31 3.50 13.71
C GLN A 122 10.23 3.16 15.21
N TRP A 123 10.35 1.88 15.56
CA TRP A 123 10.39 1.45 16.95
C TRP A 123 11.79 1.63 17.56
N ILE A 124 12.84 1.24 16.83
CA ILE A 124 14.23 1.47 17.24
C ILE A 124 14.44 2.94 17.58
N ALA A 125 14.03 3.85 16.70
CA ALA A 125 14.19 5.29 16.88
C ALA A 125 13.14 5.91 17.82
N ASP A 126 12.22 5.13 18.40
CA ASP A 126 11.12 5.62 19.26
C ASP A 126 10.36 6.80 18.60
N TYR A 127 10.15 6.72 17.28
CA TYR A 127 9.57 7.78 16.44
C TYR A 127 10.26 9.14 16.51
N LYS A 128 11.52 9.19 17.03
CA LYS A 128 12.35 10.40 17.16
C LYS A 128 13.42 10.46 16.06
N ASP A 129 14.12 11.57 15.96
CA ASP A 129 15.18 11.82 14.97
C ASP A 129 16.60 11.68 15.52
N ASP A 130 16.77 11.51 16.82
CA ASP A 130 18.07 11.37 17.50
C ASP A 130 18.91 10.22 16.89
N PHE A 131 18.27 9.10 16.56
CA PHE A 131 18.94 7.96 15.92
C PHE A 131 19.68 8.36 14.65
N ALA A 132 19.04 9.14 13.76
CA ALA A 132 19.63 9.55 12.49
C ALA A 132 20.81 10.52 12.70
N GLY A 133 20.68 11.42 13.66
CA GLY A 133 21.74 12.37 14.03
C GLY A 133 22.98 11.67 14.59
N ASP A 134 22.80 10.74 15.52
CA ASP A 134 23.87 9.97 16.14
C ASP A 134 24.52 9.00 15.14
N LEU A 135 23.74 8.35 14.30
CA LEU A 135 24.26 7.50 13.22
C LEU A 135 25.16 8.32 12.28
N LYS A 136 24.73 9.52 11.88
CA LYS A 136 25.50 10.42 11.01
C LYS A 136 26.86 10.74 11.61
N LEU A 137 26.92 11.07 12.89
CA LEU A 137 28.19 11.44 13.54
C LEU A 137 29.20 10.28 13.50
N VAL A 138 28.76 9.07 13.80
CA VAL A 138 29.63 7.89 13.79
C VAL A 138 29.91 7.39 12.36
N TRP A 139 28.96 7.56 11.45
CA TRP A 139 29.18 7.27 10.03
C TRP A 139 30.32 8.10 9.45
N ASP A 140 30.24 9.43 9.61
CA ASP A 140 31.25 10.34 9.06
C ASP A 140 32.65 10.11 9.66
N LYS A 141 32.71 9.73 10.93
CA LYS A 141 33.98 9.55 11.68
C LYS A 141 34.60 8.17 11.48
N THR A 142 33.80 7.11 11.41
CA THR A 142 34.32 5.75 11.56
C THR A 142 33.72 4.77 10.51
N LEU A 143 32.39 4.61 10.47
CA LEU A 143 31.74 3.50 9.76
C LEU A 143 32.00 3.53 8.24
N ARG A 144 31.99 4.71 7.63
CA ARG A 144 32.23 4.88 6.18
C ARG A 144 33.59 4.42 5.70
N HIS A 145 34.55 4.19 6.59
CA HIS A 145 35.89 3.77 6.20
C HIS A 145 35.96 2.29 5.79
N ASN A 146 35.06 1.46 6.28
CA ASN A 146 34.88 0.12 5.72
C ASN A 146 34.11 0.21 4.39
N LYS A 147 34.84 0.21 3.28
CA LYS A 147 34.25 0.31 1.94
C LYS A 147 33.27 -0.81 1.56
N LYS A 148 33.26 -1.90 2.32
CA LYS A 148 32.36 -3.03 2.11
C LYS A 148 31.22 -3.08 3.14
N LEU A 149 31.00 -2.01 3.91
CA LEU A 149 29.91 -1.90 4.87
C LEU A 149 28.62 -1.42 4.18
N ILE A 150 27.53 -2.12 4.42
CA ILE A 150 26.19 -1.69 4.06
C ILE A 150 25.36 -1.55 5.33
N ILE A 151 24.70 -0.39 5.49
CA ILE A 151 23.71 -0.16 6.55
C ILE A 151 22.34 -0.10 5.90
N VAL A 152 21.44 -0.99 6.30
CA VAL A 152 20.05 -1.01 5.83
C VAL A 152 19.15 -0.49 6.95
N LEU A 153 18.49 0.63 6.68
CA LEU A 153 17.48 1.23 7.55
C LEU A 153 16.09 0.87 7.01
N CYS A 154 15.41 -0.05 7.70
CA CYS A 154 14.13 -0.58 7.24
C CYS A 154 12.98 -0.27 8.19
N GLY A 155 11.87 0.25 7.65
CA GLY A 155 10.70 0.55 8.46
C GLY A 155 9.38 0.26 7.77
N SER A 156 8.37 -0.05 8.57
CA SER A 156 6.99 -0.31 8.12
C SER A 156 6.06 0.89 8.30
N ALA A 157 6.54 2.01 8.83
CA ALA A 157 5.82 3.26 8.99
C ALA A 157 6.26 4.29 7.93
N PRO A 158 5.62 4.35 6.72
CA PRO A 158 6.08 5.18 5.62
C PRO A 158 6.20 6.66 5.99
N SER A 159 5.24 7.23 6.71
CA SER A 159 5.29 8.62 7.14
C SER A 159 6.51 8.93 8.03
N PHE A 160 6.81 8.07 9.03
CA PHE A 160 8.02 8.20 9.84
C PHE A 160 9.27 8.12 8.97
N MET A 161 9.36 7.08 8.13
CA MET A 161 10.54 6.86 7.29
C MET A 161 10.80 8.03 6.33
N LEU A 162 9.75 8.57 5.70
CA LEU A 162 9.88 9.72 4.80
C LEU A 162 10.27 10.98 5.56
N ASN A 163 9.58 11.30 6.66
CA ASN A 163 9.73 12.59 7.32
C ASN A 163 10.95 12.66 8.26
N LYS A 164 11.31 11.55 8.92
CA LYS A 164 12.37 11.52 9.92
C LYS A 164 13.69 10.89 9.44
N ILE A 165 13.63 10.05 8.40
CA ILE A 165 14.81 9.33 7.92
C ILE A 165 15.21 9.85 6.52
N VAL A 166 14.33 9.76 5.52
CA VAL A 166 14.65 10.15 4.13
C VAL A 166 14.88 11.65 4.00
N ARG A 167 14.00 12.47 4.59
CA ARG A 167 14.10 13.95 4.56
C ARG A 167 15.00 14.50 5.69
N SER A 168 15.62 13.63 6.48
CA SER A 168 16.54 14.06 7.55
C SER A 168 17.77 14.76 6.98
N SER A 169 18.06 15.96 7.44
CA SER A 169 19.31 16.65 7.09
C SER A 169 20.56 15.86 7.49
N ALA A 170 20.47 15.00 8.50
CA ALA A 170 21.56 14.15 8.94
C ALA A 170 21.94 13.10 7.90
N LEU A 171 20.94 12.47 7.23
CA LEU A 171 21.17 11.40 6.25
C LEU A 171 21.12 11.91 4.79
N TYR A 172 20.80 13.17 4.58
CA TYR A 172 20.82 13.80 3.26
C TYR A 172 22.23 13.69 2.65
N ASN A 173 22.33 13.27 1.39
CA ASN A 173 23.58 12.97 0.67
C ASN A 173 24.44 11.83 1.27
N ARG A 174 23.92 11.05 2.25
CA ARG A 174 24.61 9.87 2.80
C ARG A 174 23.90 8.57 2.45
N SER A 175 22.59 8.63 2.23
CA SER A 175 21.85 7.48 1.71
C SER A 175 22.06 7.34 0.20
N GLN A 176 22.64 6.22 -0.22
CA GLN A 176 22.87 5.95 -1.64
C GLN A 176 21.58 5.53 -2.37
N LYS A 177 20.65 4.91 -1.66
CA LYS A 177 19.39 4.47 -2.22
C LYS A 177 18.25 4.55 -1.22
N VAL A 178 17.15 5.09 -1.68
CA VAL A 178 15.86 5.03 -1.00
C VAL A 178 14.94 4.14 -1.82
N LEU A 179 14.45 3.06 -1.21
CA LEU A 179 13.61 2.06 -1.86
C LEU A 179 12.24 2.00 -1.18
N SER A 180 11.20 2.38 -1.91
CA SER A 180 9.82 2.22 -1.50
C SER A 180 9.26 0.90 -2.01
N VAL A 181 9.10 -0.08 -1.11
CA VAL A 181 8.57 -1.41 -1.46
C VAL A 181 7.05 -1.34 -1.52
N LYS A 182 6.51 -1.43 -2.72
CA LYS A 182 5.06 -1.39 -3.01
C LYS A 182 4.42 -2.78 -2.82
N PRO A 183 3.08 -2.92 -2.76
CA PRO A 183 2.40 -4.20 -2.97
C PRO A 183 2.84 -4.85 -4.28
N LEU A 184 2.62 -6.16 -4.45
CA LEU A 184 3.05 -6.87 -5.66
C LEU A 184 2.25 -6.43 -6.89
N PRO A 185 2.85 -6.43 -8.10
CA PRO A 185 2.08 -6.40 -9.34
C PRO A 185 1.08 -7.56 -9.40
N PHE A 186 -0.04 -7.35 -10.10
CA PHE A 186 -1.11 -8.36 -10.15
C PHE A 186 -0.59 -9.73 -10.63
N GLN A 187 0.22 -9.77 -11.68
CA GLN A 187 0.71 -11.02 -12.27
C GLN A 187 1.60 -11.82 -11.30
N VAL A 188 2.42 -11.12 -10.52
CA VAL A 188 3.24 -11.73 -9.47
C VAL A 188 2.35 -12.26 -8.35
N PHE A 189 1.35 -11.48 -7.94
CA PHE A 189 0.38 -11.90 -6.93
C PHE A 189 -0.46 -13.09 -7.41
N HIS A 190 -0.89 -13.11 -8.67
CA HIS A 190 -1.59 -14.26 -9.27
C HIS A 190 -0.72 -15.53 -9.24
N THR A 191 0.58 -15.39 -9.55
CA THR A 191 1.53 -16.51 -9.44
C THR A 191 1.66 -16.99 -8.00
N LEU A 192 1.68 -16.08 -7.02
CA LEU A 192 1.70 -16.41 -5.58
C LEU A 192 0.46 -17.19 -5.15
N MET A 193 -0.71 -16.82 -5.69
CA MET A 193 -2.00 -17.49 -5.42
C MET A 193 -2.11 -18.88 -6.03
N GLY A 194 -1.23 -19.23 -6.96
CA GLY A 194 -1.17 -20.52 -7.64
C GLY A 194 -1.79 -20.48 -9.05
N ARG A 195 -1.06 -21.06 -10.00
CA ARG A 195 -1.37 -21.03 -11.44
C ARG A 195 -2.73 -21.65 -11.84
N LYS A 196 -3.35 -22.46 -10.97
CA LYS A 196 -4.64 -23.07 -11.22
C LYS A 196 -5.84 -22.15 -10.97
N ARG A 197 -5.63 -21.04 -10.26
CA ARG A 197 -6.71 -20.08 -10.00
C ARG A 197 -6.97 -19.19 -11.20
N SER A 198 -8.25 -18.93 -11.48
CA SER A 198 -8.61 -18.03 -12.58
C SER A 198 -8.24 -16.58 -12.27
N ILE A 199 -7.98 -15.79 -13.31
CA ILE A 199 -7.72 -14.35 -13.18
C ILE A 199 -8.88 -13.64 -12.49
N VAL A 200 -10.12 -14.01 -12.82
CA VAL A 200 -11.32 -13.41 -12.22
C VAL A 200 -11.39 -13.68 -10.72
N GLU A 201 -11.11 -14.91 -10.30
CA GLU A 201 -11.09 -15.28 -8.88
C GLU A 201 -10.03 -14.49 -8.10
N VAL A 202 -8.82 -14.39 -8.64
CA VAL A 202 -7.73 -13.64 -8.01
C VAL A 202 -7.99 -12.13 -8.06
N ALA A 203 -8.61 -11.62 -9.12
CA ALA A 203 -9.03 -10.23 -9.21
C ALA A 203 -10.02 -9.85 -8.10
N GLU A 204 -11.00 -10.71 -7.79
CA GLU A 204 -11.92 -10.49 -6.66
C GLU A 204 -11.17 -10.44 -5.31
N ALA A 205 -10.17 -11.30 -5.12
CA ALA A 205 -9.32 -11.24 -3.94
C ALA A 205 -8.51 -9.94 -3.88
N VAL A 206 -7.96 -9.49 -5.01
CA VAL A 206 -7.21 -8.21 -5.11
C VAL A 206 -8.12 -7.00 -4.85
N LEU A 207 -9.33 -7.00 -5.38
CA LEU A 207 -10.33 -5.95 -5.11
C LEU A 207 -10.76 -5.90 -3.65
N THR A 208 -10.58 -7.01 -2.92
CA THR A 208 -10.96 -7.15 -1.51
C THR A 208 -9.79 -6.85 -0.55
N LEU A 209 -8.61 -7.37 -0.82
CA LEU A 209 -7.46 -7.36 0.08
C LEU A 209 -6.26 -6.55 -0.43
N GLY A 210 -6.23 -6.22 -1.73
CA GLY A 210 -5.03 -5.73 -2.41
C GLY A 210 -4.06 -6.86 -2.73
N THR A 211 -2.82 -6.47 -3.12
CA THR A 211 -1.77 -7.41 -3.54
C THR A 211 -0.63 -7.53 -2.52
N ILE A 212 -0.96 -7.43 -1.23
CA ILE A 212 0.01 -7.66 -0.15
C ILE A 212 0.30 -9.16 -0.05
N PRO A 213 1.58 -9.60 -0.19
CA PRO A 213 1.93 -11.02 -0.26
C PRO A 213 1.37 -11.87 0.88
N GLU A 214 1.46 -11.38 2.12
CA GLU A 214 1.02 -12.10 3.31
C GLU A 214 -0.50 -12.35 3.31
N TYR A 215 -1.29 -11.40 2.77
CA TYR A 215 -2.74 -11.57 2.65
C TYR A 215 -3.07 -12.65 1.62
N GLY A 216 -2.33 -12.70 0.51
CA GLY A 216 -2.45 -13.78 -0.45
C GLY A 216 -2.10 -15.14 0.16
N MET A 217 -0.98 -15.22 0.87
CA MET A 217 -0.55 -16.46 1.53
C MET A 217 -1.56 -16.98 2.55
N ALA A 218 -2.22 -16.08 3.30
CA ALA A 218 -3.21 -16.45 4.29
C ALA A 218 -4.44 -17.17 3.67
N ILE A 219 -4.81 -16.83 2.42
CA ILE A 219 -6.03 -17.35 1.80
C ILE A 219 -5.78 -18.37 0.68
N ARG A 220 -4.53 -18.55 0.23
CA ARG A 220 -4.21 -19.31 -1.01
C ARG A 220 -4.52 -20.80 -0.92
N ASP A 221 -4.42 -21.40 0.28
CA ASP A 221 -4.54 -22.85 0.46
C ASP A 221 -6.02 -23.30 0.64
N ALA A 222 -6.97 -22.33 0.76
CA ALA A 222 -8.39 -22.61 0.77
C ALA A 222 -8.90 -23.09 -0.59
N SER A 223 -10.05 -23.75 -0.64
CA SER A 223 -10.63 -24.28 -1.89
C SER A 223 -11.02 -23.18 -2.90
N SER A 224 -11.31 -21.97 -2.44
CA SER A 224 -11.44 -20.77 -3.27
C SER A 224 -10.96 -19.54 -2.50
N CYS A 225 -10.60 -18.45 -3.24
CA CYS A 225 -10.23 -17.19 -2.62
C CYS A 225 -11.34 -16.64 -1.72
N ARG A 226 -12.60 -16.76 -2.13
CA ARG A 226 -13.76 -16.28 -1.36
C ARG A 226 -13.94 -17.04 -0.04
N ILE A 227 -13.73 -18.36 -0.05
CA ILE A 227 -13.75 -19.18 1.16
C ILE A 227 -12.58 -18.79 2.08
N GLY A 228 -11.35 -18.68 1.56
CA GLY A 228 -10.21 -18.26 2.35
C GLY A 228 -10.38 -16.86 2.96
N ILE A 229 -10.92 -15.90 2.20
CA ILE A 229 -11.27 -14.58 2.73
C ILE A 229 -12.28 -14.71 3.88
N ALA A 230 -13.31 -15.54 3.73
CA ALA A 230 -14.32 -15.72 4.77
C ALA A 230 -13.72 -16.37 6.03
N GLU A 231 -12.94 -17.43 5.88
CA GLU A 231 -12.28 -18.13 6.99
C GLU A 231 -11.38 -17.20 7.80
N GLU A 232 -10.52 -16.45 7.11
CA GLU A 232 -9.57 -15.55 7.75
C GLU A 232 -10.21 -14.24 8.28
N SER A 233 -11.44 -13.92 7.86
CA SER A 233 -12.15 -12.71 8.26
C SER A 233 -13.18 -12.92 9.37
N PHE A 234 -13.81 -14.10 9.44
CA PHE A 234 -14.97 -14.31 10.30
C PHE A 234 -14.77 -15.37 11.38
N ARG A 235 -13.54 -15.90 11.52
CA ARG A 235 -13.14 -16.69 12.68
C ARG A 235 -12.46 -15.80 13.71
N ALA A 236 -12.61 -16.11 15.00
CA ALA A 236 -12.03 -15.32 16.09
C ALA A 236 -10.49 -15.34 16.08
N ASP A 237 -9.89 -16.42 15.59
CA ASP A 237 -8.46 -16.63 15.38
C ASP A 237 -7.99 -16.26 13.96
N GLY A 238 -8.90 -15.78 13.09
CA GLY A 238 -8.62 -15.47 11.70
C GLY A 238 -7.59 -14.35 11.51
N PHE A 239 -6.67 -14.57 10.59
CA PHE A 239 -5.58 -13.65 10.32
C PHE A 239 -6.06 -12.24 9.95
N LEU A 240 -7.02 -12.13 9.02
CA LEU A 240 -7.58 -10.84 8.57
C LEU A 240 -8.40 -10.16 9.65
N PHE A 241 -9.09 -10.92 10.50
CA PHE A 241 -9.81 -10.36 11.64
C PHE A 241 -8.86 -9.66 12.62
N LEU A 242 -7.72 -10.28 12.93
CA LEU A 242 -6.73 -9.77 13.87
C LEU A 242 -5.78 -8.72 13.29
N GLU A 243 -5.71 -8.59 11.96
CA GLU A 243 -4.73 -7.74 11.29
C GLU A 243 -5.08 -6.25 11.36
N TYR A 244 -6.37 -5.90 11.37
CA TYR A 244 -6.80 -4.50 11.29
C TYR A 244 -6.20 -3.61 12.39
N ASP A 245 -6.22 -4.06 13.63
CA ASP A 245 -5.65 -3.30 14.75
C ASP A 245 -4.13 -3.17 14.63
N LYS A 246 -3.45 -4.23 14.18
CA LYS A 246 -2.00 -4.27 13.99
C LYS A 246 -1.51 -3.27 12.92
N ILE A 247 -2.33 -3.03 11.88
CA ILE A 247 -2.00 -2.07 10.83
C ILE A 247 -1.85 -0.65 11.41
N PHE A 248 -2.83 -0.20 12.21
CA PHE A 248 -2.78 1.16 12.76
C PHE A 248 -1.62 1.35 13.72
N VAL A 249 -1.41 0.40 14.62
CA VAL A 249 -0.33 0.48 15.63
C VAL A 249 1.03 0.53 14.96
N SER A 250 1.29 -0.32 13.97
CA SER A 250 2.60 -0.41 13.32
C SER A 250 2.93 0.76 12.39
N HIS A 251 1.93 1.42 11.79
CA HIS A 251 2.17 2.49 10.81
C HIS A 251 2.11 3.89 11.41
N LEU A 252 1.22 4.12 12.39
CA LEU A 252 0.84 5.45 12.82
C LEU A 252 0.94 5.64 14.34
N GLY A 253 1.34 4.59 15.06
CA GLY A 253 1.23 4.56 16.52
C GLY A 253 -0.23 4.54 16.98
N ASN A 254 -0.44 4.46 18.29
CA ASN A 254 -1.79 4.35 18.84
C ASN A 254 -2.46 5.73 19.00
N ARG A 255 -2.64 6.46 17.89
CA ARG A 255 -3.27 7.79 17.89
C ARG A 255 -4.73 7.70 17.43
N PRO A 256 -5.72 8.07 18.26
CA PRO A 256 -7.14 7.91 17.96
C PRO A 256 -7.61 8.61 16.67
N TRP A 257 -7.04 9.78 16.35
CA TRP A 257 -7.42 10.61 15.21
C TRP A 257 -7.26 9.91 13.86
N TYR A 258 -6.19 9.14 13.66
CA TYR A 258 -5.98 8.39 12.41
C TYR A 258 -7.09 7.37 12.19
N ARG A 259 -7.45 6.64 13.25
CA ARG A 259 -8.53 5.65 13.20
C ARG A 259 -9.88 6.34 12.95
N GLY A 260 -10.15 7.46 13.60
CA GLY A 260 -11.38 8.26 13.41
C GLY A 260 -11.59 8.70 11.97
N VAL A 261 -10.55 9.21 11.29
CA VAL A 261 -10.60 9.57 9.86
C VAL A 261 -10.97 8.37 9.00
N VAL A 262 -10.28 7.23 9.19
CA VAL A 262 -10.50 6.02 8.39
C VAL A 262 -11.91 5.46 8.63
N GLU A 263 -12.38 5.46 9.86
CA GLU A 263 -13.73 4.99 10.21
C GLU A 263 -14.81 5.87 9.58
N PHE A 264 -14.62 7.18 9.59
CA PHE A 264 -15.55 8.10 8.94
C PHE A 264 -15.57 7.89 7.42
N LEU A 265 -14.40 7.90 6.78
CA LEU A 265 -14.29 7.69 5.33
C LEU A 265 -14.79 6.32 4.87
N SER A 266 -14.81 5.33 5.76
CA SER A 266 -15.37 4.00 5.46
C SER A 266 -16.91 3.99 5.36
N ARG A 267 -17.59 5.00 5.93
CA ARG A 267 -19.05 5.13 5.91
C ARG A 267 -19.56 5.93 4.73
N VAL A 268 -18.68 6.73 4.12
CA VAL A 268 -19.02 7.61 3.00
C VAL A 268 -18.19 7.23 1.76
N ARG A 269 -18.68 7.58 0.57
CA ARG A 269 -17.93 7.33 -0.66
C ARG A 269 -16.66 8.18 -0.75
N PHE A 270 -16.75 9.41 -0.28
CA PHE A 270 -15.67 10.39 -0.13
C PHE A 270 -16.12 11.51 0.81
N ALA A 271 -15.17 12.25 1.34
CA ALA A 271 -15.42 13.48 2.07
C ALA A 271 -14.38 14.56 1.72
N ASN A 272 -14.76 15.82 1.87
CA ASN A 272 -13.79 16.91 1.86
C ASN A 272 -13.19 17.12 3.26
N ARG A 273 -12.20 17.99 3.35
CA ARG A 273 -11.47 18.24 4.58
C ARG A 273 -12.37 18.77 5.71
N ASP A 274 -13.31 19.67 5.38
CA ASP A 274 -14.19 20.30 6.38
C ASP A 274 -15.17 19.29 6.96
N GLN A 275 -15.70 18.38 6.15
CA GLN A 275 -16.55 17.26 6.62
C GLN A 275 -15.80 16.31 7.54
N ILE A 276 -14.51 16.06 7.27
CA ILE A 276 -13.68 15.23 8.14
C ILE A 276 -13.43 15.96 9.47
N ALA A 277 -13.10 17.25 9.42
CA ALA A 277 -12.90 18.08 10.60
C ALA A 277 -14.14 18.13 11.50
N GLU A 278 -15.30 18.38 10.90
CA GLU A 278 -16.61 18.40 11.58
C GLU A 278 -16.90 17.07 12.28
N HIS A 279 -16.70 15.94 11.56
CA HIS A 279 -16.91 14.61 12.14
C HIS A 279 -16.01 14.32 13.33
N LEU A 280 -14.77 14.79 13.30
CA LEU A 280 -13.81 14.59 14.37
C LEU A 280 -13.94 15.61 15.52
N GLY A 281 -14.81 16.60 15.38
CA GLY A 281 -14.96 17.68 16.36
C GLY A 281 -13.70 18.56 16.48
N THR A 282 -12.95 18.74 15.39
CA THR A 282 -11.70 19.50 15.36
C THR A 282 -11.74 20.62 14.30
N SER A 283 -10.76 21.53 14.37
CA SER A 283 -10.58 22.53 13.31
C SER A 283 -9.89 21.91 12.08
N SER A 284 -10.16 22.45 10.89
CA SER A 284 -9.46 22.04 9.67
C SER A 284 -8.05 22.66 9.58
N GLY A 285 -7.31 22.63 10.72
CA GLY A 285 -5.98 23.23 10.91
C GLY A 285 -4.82 22.33 10.49
N GLY A 286 -3.58 22.73 10.87
CA GLY A 286 -2.35 22.04 10.51
C GLY A 286 -2.27 20.59 10.98
N GLU A 287 -2.85 20.26 12.13
CA GLU A 287 -2.85 18.90 12.68
C GLU A 287 -3.63 17.92 11.79
N LEU A 288 -4.85 18.31 11.36
CA LEU A 288 -5.62 17.50 10.42
C LEU A 288 -4.90 17.34 9.08
N SER A 289 -4.19 18.38 8.59
CA SER A 289 -3.37 18.27 7.37
C SER A 289 -2.33 17.17 7.51
N LYS A 290 -1.62 17.17 8.65
CA LYS A 290 -0.59 16.15 8.92
C LYS A 290 -1.19 14.75 8.96
N ILE A 291 -2.31 14.57 9.63
CA ILE A 291 -3.02 13.28 9.70
C ILE A 291 -3.40 12.78 8.30
N LEU A 292 -3.94 13.66 7.45
CA LEU A 292 -4.35 13.29 6.10
C LEU A 292 -3.14 12.93 5.22
N ILE A 293 -2.04 13.69 5.32
CA ILE A 293 -0.78 13.40 4.62
C ILE A 293 -0.21 12.05 5.08
N ASP A 294 -0.14 11.80 6.38
CA ASP A 294 0.37 10.56 6.93
C ASP A 294 -0.45 9.34 6.47
N LEU A 295 -1.78 9.46 6.43
CA LEU A 295 -2.68 8.40 5.95
C LEU A 295 -2.53 8.16 4.44
N GLU A 296 -2.30 9.23 3.66
CA GLU A 296 -2.05 9.15 2.21
C GLU A 296 -0.68 8.49 1.93
N GLU A 297 0.38 8.90 2.63
CA GLU A 297 1.72 8.30 2.54
C GLU A 297 1.72 6.81 2.91
N CYS A 298 0.87 6.40 3.88
CA CYS A 298 0.65 5.00 4.22
C CYS A 298 -0.22 4.25 3.20
N GLY A 299 -0.83 4.94 2.24
CA GLY A 299 -1.74 4.35 1.25
C GLY A 299 -3.07 3.88 1.82
N PHE A 300 -3.53 4.46 2.93
CA PHE A 300 -4.82 4.15 3.54
C PHE A 300 -5.95 4.96 2.94
N ILE A 301 -5.65 6.18 2.51
CA ILE A 301 -6.59 7.06 1.83
C ILE A 301 -5.98 7.59 0.53
N ASP A 302 -6.84 7.92 -0.43
CA ASP A 302 -6.51 8.67 -1.63
C ASP A 302 -7.02 10.09 -1.49
N ARG A 303 -6.19 11.08 -1.88
CA ARG A 303 -6.60 12.45 -2.14
C ARG A 303 -6.78 12.63 -3.63
N TYR A 304 -7.93 13.10 -4.07
CA TYR A 304 -8.17 13.40 -5.48
C TYR A 304 -9.06 14.64 -5.64
N VAL A 305 -8.97 15.26 -6.79
CA VAL A 305 -9.86 16.35 -7.19
C VAL A 305 -10.74 15.85 -8.34
N PRO A 306 -12.08 16.04 -8.29
CA PRO A 306 -12.95 15.69 -9.41
C PRO A 306 -12.47 16.36 -10.69
N PHE A 307 -12.57 15.65 -11.81
CA PHE A 307 -12.07 16.07 -13.12
C PHE A 307 -12.50 17.49 -13.54
N ASN A 308 -13.72 17.89 -13.21
CA ASN A 308 -14.31 19.17 -13.58
C ASN A 308 -14.08 20.31 -12.56
N LEU A 309 -13.29 20.10 -11.53
CA LEU A 309 -12.97 21.09 -10.52
C LEU A 309 -11.48 21.47 -10.59
N SER A 310 -11.17 22.72 -10.31
CA SER A 310 -9.79 23.19 -10.19
C SER A 310 -9.16 22.69 -8.89
N GLU A 311 -7.84 22.45 -8.91
CA GLU A 311 -7.10 22.09 -7.71
C GLU A 311 -7.27 23.15 -6.61
N GLY A 312 -7.54 22.65 -5.40
CA GLY A 312 -7.67 23.46 -4.21
C GLY A 312 -8.01 22.62 -2.98
N THR A 313 -7.71 23.14 -1.79
CA THR A 313 -7.98 22.43 -0.54
C THR A 313 -9.47 22.16 -0.30
N LYS A 314 -10.36 23.05 -0.78
CA LYS A 314 -11.81 22.91 -0.66
C LYS A 314 -12.42 21.95 -1.69
N THR A 315 -11.76 21.74 -2.82
CA THR A 315 -12.21 20.85 -3.89
C THR A 315 -11.65 19.43 -3.76
N ALA A 316 -10.55 19.29 -3.01
CA ALA A 316 -9.94 17.99 -2.73
C ALA A 316 -10.91 17.08 -1.95
N ARG A 317 -10.97 15.84 -2.38
CA ARG A 317 -11.75 14.76 -1.76
C ARG A 317 -10.84 13.68 -1.27
N TYR A 318 -11.23 13.04 -0.17
CA TYR A 318 -10.55 11.93 0.45
C TYR A 318 -11.46 10.72 0.45
N ALA A 319 -10.91 9.57 0.12
CA ALA A 319 -11.60 8.28 0.13
C ALA A 319 -10.67 7.20 0.65
N ILE A 320 -11.22 6.09 1.16
CA ILE A 320 -10.38 4.94 1.54
C ILE A 320 -9.74 4.34 0.27
N ALA A 321 -8.42 4.29 0.27
CA ALA A 321 -7.60 3.71 -0.78
C ALA A 321 -7.42 2.20 -0.63
N ASP A 322 -7.14 1.77 0.59
CA ASP A 322 -6.81 0.39 0.91
C ASP A 322 -8.01 -0.55 0.77
N PRO A 323 -7.94 -1.58 -0.09
CA PRO A 323 -9.03 -2.53 -0.28
C PRO A 323 -9.39 -3.29 0.98
N PHE A 324 -8.39 -3.78 1.75
CA PHE A 324 -8.62 -4.52 2.98
C PHE A 324 -9.30 -3.66 4.06
N ILE A 325 -8.85 -2.41 4.25
CA ILE A 325 -9.47 -1.48 5.20
C ILE A 325 -10.94 -1.20 4.81
N ARG A 326 -11.24 -1.04 3.52
CA ARG A 326 -12.61 -0.89 3.02
C ARG A 326 -13.45 -2.13 3.31
N PHE A 327 -12.91 -3.31 3.03
CA PHE A 327 -13.57 -4.58 3.27
C PHE A 327 -13.83 -4.81 4.76
N TYR A 328 -12.83 -4.61 5.60
CA TYR A 328 -12.93 -4.78 7.05
C TYR A 328 -14.05 -3.92 7.65
N ASN A 329 -14.05 -2.62 7.36
CA ASN A 329 -15.05 -1.71 7.91
C ASN A 329 -16.47 -1.99 7.38
N LYS A 330 -16.59 -2.55 6.18
CA LYS A 330 -17.90 -2.87 5.57
C LYS A 330 -18.48 -4.18 6.04
N PHE A 331 -17.66 -5.23 6.17
CA PHE A 331 -18.14 -6.60 6.37
C PHE A 331 -17.72 -7.19 7.73
N ILE A 332 -16.52 -6.94 8.21
CA ILE A 332 -15.99 -7.57 9.43
C ILE A 332 -16.42 -6.79 10.66
N ARG A 333 -16.16 -5.48 10.67
CA ARG A 333 -16.43 -4.63 11.84
C ARG A 333 -17.86 -4.66 12.34
N PRO A 334 -18.93 -4.62 11.50
CA PRO A 334 -20.30 -4.66 11.98
C PRO A 334 -20.67 -5.93 12.75
N VAL A 335 -19.94 -7.01 12.53
CA VAL A 335 -20.17 -8.33 13.16
C VAL A 335 -19.02 -8.75 14.07
N ALA A 336 -18.07 -7.85 14.38
CA ALA A 336 -16.87 -8.18 15.14
C ALA A 336 -17.16 -8.79 16.54
N LYS A 337 -18.23 -8.35 17.22
CA LYS A 337 -18.66 -8.93 18.49
C LYS A 337 -19.05 -10.40 18.32
N ARG A 338 -19.87 -10.70 17.31
CA ARG A 338 -20.34 -12.06 16.99
C ARG A 338 -19.19 -12.98 16.56
N ILE A 339 -18.17 -12.42 15.86
CA ILE A 339 -16.95 -13.18 15.52
C ILE A 339 -16.24 -13.60 16.80
N LYS A 340 -16.04 -12.68 17.76
CA LYS A 340 -15.39 -12.97 19.04
C LYS A 340 -16.17 -13.99 19.88
N GLU A 341 -17.50 -13.99 19.76
CA GLU A 341 -18.40 -14.95 20.43
C GLU A 341 -18.43 -16.31 19.74
N GLY A 342 -17.79 -16.45 18.55
CA GLY A 342 -17.66 -17.73 17.83
C GLY A 342 -18.85 -18.09 16.94
N ASP A 343 -19.80 -17.18 16.69
CA ASP A 343 -21.01 -17.43 15.90
C ASP A 343 -20.70 -18.01 14.50
N PHE A 344 -19.58 -17.64 13.92
CA PHE A 344 -19.21 -18.03 12.56
C PHE A 344 -18.08 -19.07 12.50
N GLN A 345 -17.64 -19.61 13.65
CA GLN A 345 -16.46 -20.49 13.72
C GLN A 345 -16.58 -21.74 12.83
N LYS A 346 -17.78 -22.33 12.75
CA LYS A 346 -18.03 -23.53 11.92
C LYS A 346 -18.40 -23.21 10.46
N GLN A 347 -18.97 -22.03 10.20
CA GLN A 347 -19.46 -21.62 8.89
C GLN A 347 -19.11 -20.16 8.59
N PRO A 348 -17.83 -19.79 8.44
CA PRO A 348 -17.40 -18.41 8.24
C PRO A 348 -18.03 -17.75 7.02
N SER A 349 -18.25 -18.51 5.95
CA SER A 349 -18.87 -18.01 4.71
C SER A 349 -20.31 -17.52 4.90
N ALA A 350 -21.02 -17.97 5.92
CA ALA A 350 -22.38 -17.51 6.25
C ALA A 350 -22.40 -16.03 6.70
N ALA A 351 -21.28 -15.51 7.20
CA ALA A 351 -21.16 -14.10 7.58
C ALA A 351 -21.05 -13.16 6.38
N LEU A 352 -20.60 -13.67 5.21
CA LEU A 352 -20.38 -12.89 4.00
C LEU A 352 -21.62 -12.97 3.10
N ASN A 353 -22.53 -12.00 3.22
CA ASN A 353 -23.70 -11.92 2.32
C ASN A 353 -23.26 -11.76 0.87
N SER A 354 -23.53 -12.77 0.04
CA SER A 354 -23.04 -12.86 -1.34
C SER A 354 -23.53 -11.70 -2.22
N ALA A 355 -24.80 -11.32 -2.15
CA ALA A 355 -25.37 -10.24 -2.97
C ALA A 355 -24.74 -8.87 -2.60
N LYS A 356 -24.63 -8.57 -1.31
CA LYS A 356 -23.97 -7.33 -0.83
C LYS A 356 -22.49 -7.31 -1.21
N PHE A 357 -21.82 -8.44 -1.17
CA PHE A 357 -20.41 -8.55 -1.53
C PHE A 357 -20.20 -8.33 -3.02
N THR A 358 -21.01 -8.93 -3.89
CA THR A 358 -20.96 -8.71 -5.36
C THR A 358 -21.20 -7.25 -5.72
N GLN A 359 -22.20 -6.60 -5.11
CA GLN A 359 -22.43 -5.16 -5.31
C GLN A 359 -21.23 -4.31 -4.86
N TRP A 360 -20.63 -4.66 -3.72
CA TRP A 360 -19.47 -3.97 -3.19
C TRP A 360 -18.22 -4.16 -4.07
N LEU A 361 -18.03 -5.33 -4.68
CA LEU A 361 -16.96 -5.57 -5.66
C LEU A 361 -17.08 -4.62 -6.86
N GLY A 362 -18.29 -4.30 -7.31
CA GLY A 362 -18.51 -3.29 -8.36
C GLY A 362 -17.90 -1.93 -7.99
N LEU A 363 -18.21 -1.42 -6.80
CA LEU A 363 -17.64 -0.17 -6.29
C LEU A 363 -16.12 -0.25 -6.07
N SER A 364 -15.62 -1.42 -5.69
CA SER A 364 -14.19 -1.67 -5.53
C SER A 364 -13.44 -1.64 -6.85
N PHE A 365 -14.04 -2.21 -7.89
CA PHE A 365 -13.48 -2.18 -9.24
C PHE A 365 -13.48 -0.77 -9.85
N GLU A 366 -14.54 0.02 -9.67
CA GLU A 366 -14.53 1.45 -10.05
C GLU A 366 -13.38 2.20 -9.38
N ALA A 367 -13.16 1.97 -8.07
CA ALA A 367 -12.06 2.59 -7.34
C ALA A 367 -10.69 2.08 -7.82
N TRP A 368 -10.58 0.81 -8.19
CA TRP A 368 -9.39 0.23 -8.78
C TRP A 368 -9.08 0.86 -10.14
N CYS A 369 -10.06 0.96 -11.04
CA CYS A 369 -9.90 1.62 -12.35
C CYS A 369 -9.41 3.07 -12.23
N ARG A 370 -9.94 3.82 -11.27
CA ARG A 370 -9.47 5.21 -11.04
C ARG A 370 -8.02 5.32 -10.59
N ARG A 371 -7.46 4.28 -9.97
CA ARG A 371 -6.06 4.24 -9.54
C ARG A 371 -5.10 3.69 -10.58
N HIS A 372 -5.61 2.89 -11.50
CA HIS A 372 -4.84 2.22 -12.54
C HIS A 372 -5.16 2.77 -13.93
N THR A 373 -5.24 4.10 -14.04
CA THR A 373 -5.55 4.79 -15.31
C THR A 373 -4.50 4.54 -16.38
N ASN A 374 -3.24 4.32 -15.99
CA ASN A 374 -2.16 3.94 -16.88
C ASN A 374 -2.43 2.59 -17.59
N LEU A 375 -2.97 1.61 -16.90
CA LEU A 375 -3.34 0.31 -17.53
C LEU A 375 -4.48 0.48 -18.52
N ILE A 376 -5.47 1.30 -18.18
CA ILE A 376 -6.59 1.62 -19.06
C ILE A 376 -6.11 2.38 -20.29
N ALA A 377 -5.23 3.38 -20.13
CA ALA A 377 -4.65 4.13 -21.23
C ALA A 377 -3.85 3.22 -22.17
N ARG A 378 -3.08 2.27 -21.64
CA ARG A 378 -2.35 1.26 -22.39
C ARG A 378 -3.30 0.35 -23.18
N GLN A 379 -4.35 -0.17 -22.56
CA GLN A 379 -5.36 -1.02 -23.22
C GLN A 379 -6.14 -0.28 -24.31
N LEU A 380 -6.33 1.01 -24.15
CA LEU A 380 -6.98 1.87 -25.15
C LEU A 380 -6.03 2.42 -26.22
N GLY A 381 -4.71 2.19 -26.08
CA GLY A 381 -3.69 2.54 -27.06
C GLY A 381 -3.28 4.01 -27.07
N PHE A 382 -3.36 4.69 -25.91
CA PHE A 382 -2.91 6.10 -25.80
C PHE A 382 -1.99 6.35 -24.58
N SER A 383 -1.28 5.31 -24.12
CA SER A 383 -0.33 5.43 -22.98
C SER A 383 0.75 6.50 -23.19
N ASP A 384 1.13 6.75 -24.45
CA ASP A 384 2.19 7.70 -24.83
C ASP A 384 1.67 9.13 -25.06
N VAL A 385 0.35 9.33 -24.91
CA VAL A 385 -0.30 10.64 -25.01
C VAL A 385 -0.47 11.20 -23.60
N GLU A 386 -0.05 12.44 -23.38
CA GLU A 386 -0.33 13.13 -22.11
C GLU A 386 -1.84 13.22 -21.87
N TYR A 387 -2.27 12.92 -20.67
CA TYR A 387 -3.68 13.01 -20.29
C TYR A 387 -3.88 13.44 -18.83
N HIS A 388 -5.01 14.10 -18.60
CA HIS A 388 -5.56 14.31 -17.26
C HIS A 388 -6.78 13.39 -17.10
N SER A 389 -6.91 12.72 -15.94
CA SER A 389 -8.00 11.76 -15.71
C SER A 389 -8.65 11.91 -14.34
N GLY A 390 -9.90 11.55 -14.23
CA GLY A 390 -10.64 11.56 -12.98
C GLY A 390 -12.12 11.26 -13.17
N SER A 391 -12.85 11.13 -12.07
CA SER A 391 -14.32 11.05 -12.11
C SER A 391 -14.90 12.44 -12.36
N TYR A 392 -15.92 12.52 -13.22
CA TYR A 392 -16.68 13.76 -13.42
C TYR A 392 -17.92 13.76 -12.53
N PHE A 393 -18.17 14.89 -11.88
CA PHE A 393 -19.32 15.01 -10.98
C PHE A 393 -19.99 16.39 -11.12
N GLU A 394 -21.22 16.41 -11.59
CA GLU A 394 -22.06 17.61 -11.64
C GLU A 394 -23.14 17.55 -10.56
N ARG A 395 -23.21 18.59 -9.72
CA ARG A 395 -24.29 18.70 -8.73
C ARG A 395 -25.58 19.09 -9.43
N GLY A 396 -26.68 18.42 -9.09
CA GLY A 396 -28.00 18.85 -9.52
C GLY A 396 -28.32 20.27 -9.04
N GLN A 397 -28.92 21.05 -9.92
CA GLN A 397 -29.52 22.38 -9.62
C GLN A 397 -31.05 22.24 -9.70
N LYS A 398 -31.80 23.28 -9.23
CA LYS A 398 -33.28 23.25 -9.13
C LYS A 398 -33.99 22.73 -10.42
N LEU A 399 -33.36 22.85 -11.58
CA LEU A 399 -33.94 22.48 -12.88
C LEU A 399 -33.12 21.43 -13.66
N GLN A 400 -31.98 20.98 -13.12
CA GLN A 400 -31.09 20.04 -13.80
C GLN A 400 -30.66 18.93 -12.85
N GLN A 401 -30.95 17.68 -13.23
CA GLN A 401 -30.53 16.51 -12.46
C GLN A 401 -29.01 16.38 -12.50
N GLY A 402 -28.39 16.22 -11.33
CA GLY A 402 -26.96 15.95 -11.23
C GLY A 402 -26.60 14.61 -11.85
N PHE A 403 -25.39 14.50 -12.38
CA PHE A 403 -24.89 13.25 -12.95
C PHE A 403 -23.42 13.01 -12.60
N GLN A 404 -22.99 11.79 -12.77
CA GLN A 404 -21.60 11.36 -12.55
C GLN A 404 -21.17 10.46 -13.72
N LEU A 405 -19.89 10.65 -14.16
CA LEU A 405 -19.18 9.72 -15.02
C LEU A 405 -18.08 9.06 -14.21
N ASP A 406 -17.93 7.75 -14.36
CA ASP A 406 -17.06 6.96 -13.49
C ASP A 406 -15.58 7.32 -13.70
N LEU A 407 -15.18 7.50 -14.97
CA LEU A 407 -13.82 7.91 -15.32
C LEU A 407 -13.82 8.64 -16.67
N VAL A 408 -13.10 9.76 -16.72
CA VAL A 408 -12.90 10.58 -17.93
C VAL A 408 -11.41 10.82 -18.12
N PHE A 409 -10.93 10.67 -19.34
CA PHE A 409 -9.58 11.06 -19.75
C PHE A 409 -9.70 12.24 -20.73
N GLN A 410 -9.08 13.37 -20.41
CA GLN A 410 -8.86 14.45 -21.35
C GLN A 410 -7.43 14.31 -21.89
N ARG A 411 -7.32 13.94 -23.14
CA ARG A 411 -6.08 13.67 -23.81
C ARG A 411 -5.55 14.91 -24.53
N ALA A 412 -4.22 15.03 -24.66
CA ALA A 412 -3.58 16.13 -25.35
C ALA A 412 -3.88 16.13 -26.88
N ASP A 413 -4.19 14.96 -27.44
CA ASP A 413 -4.60 14.79 -28.85
C ASP A 413 -6.08 15.16 -29.13
N ARG A 414 -6.71 15.92 -28.23
CA ARG A 414 -8.07 16.47 -28.34
C ARG A 414 -9.19 15.42 -28.33
N VAL A 415 -8.98 14.32 -27.61
CA VAL A 415 -9.98 13.29 -27.35
C VAL A 415 -10.38 13.29 -25.88
N LEU A 416 -11.68 13.16 -25.62
CA LEU A 416 -12.26 12.83 -24.31
C LEU A 416 -12.64 11.35 -24.33
N SER A 417 -11.86 10.49 -23.66
CA SER A 417 -12.25 9.10 -23.46
C SER A 417 -13.11 9.00 -22.21
N VAL A 418 -14.38 8.69 -22.36
CA VAL A 418 -15.37 8.62 -21.26
C VAL A 418 -15.71 7.18 -21.01
N CYS A 419 -15.44 6.69 -19.78
CA CYS A 419 -15.59 5.30 -19.41
C CYS A 419 -16.80 5.10 -18.49
N GLU A 420 -17.65 4.15 -18.86
CA GLU A 420 -18.65 3.52 -17.99
C GLU A 420 -18.06 2.22 -17.44
N ILE A 421 -18.12 2.02 -16.14
CA ILE A 421 -17.49 0.86 -15.48
C ILE A 421 -18.58 -0.02 -14.88
N LYS A 422 -18.59 -1.31 -15.25
CA LYS A 422 -19.56 -2.32 -14.75
C LYS A 422 -18.85 -3.61 -14.36
N TYR A 423 -18.89 -3.94 -13.09
CA TYR A 423 -18.34 -5.18 -12.57
C TYR A 423 -19.47 -6.03 -11.98
N THR A 424 -20.22 -6.67 -12.85
CA THR A 424 -21.40 -7.49 -12.52
C THR A 424 -21.31 -8.83 -13.22
N ASP A 425 -21.95 -9.85 -12.67
CA ASP A 425 -22.05 -11.18 -13.30
C ASP A 425 -23.07 -11.18 -14.45
N GLU A 426 -24.00 -10.23 -14.43
CA GLU A 426 -24.98 -10.03 -15.51
C GLU A 426 -24.36 -9.21 -16.65
N ALA A 427 -24.67 -9.58 -17.87
CA ALA A 427 -24.26 -8.86 -19.08
C ALA A 427 -24.84 -7.43 -19.08
N PRO A 428 -24.04 -6.37 -19.27
CA PRO A 428 -24.54 -5.02 -19.42
C PRO A 428 -25.58 -4.97 -20.56
N GLY A 429 -26.79 -4.48 -20.25
CA GLY A 429 -27.90 -4.40 -21.14
C GLY A 429 -28.19 -3.00 -21.67
N THR A 430 -29.21 -2.84 -22.51
CA THR A 430 -29.58 -1.57 -23.17
C THR A 430 -29.84 -0.41 -22.22
N ALA A 431 -30.28 -0.67 -20.99
CA ALA A 431 -30.48 0.34 -19.96
C ALA A 431 -29.13 1.03 -19.56
N VAL A 432 -28.02 0.29 -19.48
CA VAL A 432 -26.70 0.84 -19.23
C VAL A 432 -26.29 1.80 -20.34
N ALA A 433 -26.48 1.38 -21.61
CA ALA A 433 -26.17 2.20 -22.78
C ALA A 433 -27.01 3.48 -22.83
N ALA A 434 -28.32 3.39 -22.59
CA ALA A 434 -29.23 4.54 -22.60
C ALA A 434 -28.90 5.55 -21.50
N ASN A 435 -28.60 5.07 -20.28
CA ASN A 435 -28.21 5.93 -19.17
C ASN A 435 -26.83 6.60 -19.40
N PHE A 436 -25.91 5.87 -20.01
CA PHE A 436 -24.60 6.43 -20.36
C PHE A 436 -24.74 7.51 -21.43
N GLN A 437 -25.51 7.26 -22.49
CA GLN A 437 -25.75 8.21 -23.58
C GLN A 437 -26.35 9.53 -23.04
N LYS A 438 -27.36 9.46 -22.18
CA LYS A 438 -27.93 10.66 -21.52
C LYS A 438 -26.90 11.48 -20.77
N ARG A 439 -25.96 10.81 -20.06
CA ARG A 439 -24.88 11.49 -19.33
C ARG A 439 -23.84 12.12 -20.25
N ILE A 440 -23.54 11.48 -21.39
CA ILE A 440 -22.66 12.02 -22.43
C ILE A 440 -23.26 13.31 -23.03
N GLU A 441 -24.56 13.35 -23.30
CA GLU A 441 -25.26 14.54 -23.83
C GLU A 441 -25.22 15.74 -22.85
N LEU A 442 -25.13 15.47 -21.54
CA LEU A 442 -25.00 16.50 -20.52
C LEU A 442 -23.54 16.95 -20.28
N LEU A 443 -22.55 16.22 -20.83
CA LEU A 443 -21.14 16.53 -20.59
C LEU A 443 -20.72 17.83 -21.33
N PRO A 444 -20.24 18.87 -20.61
CA PRO A 444 -19.77 20.08 -21.26
C PRO A 444 -18.53 19.82 -22.14
N ASN A 445 -18.64 20.07 -23.42
CA ASN A 445 -17.54 19.92 -24.38
C ASN A 445 -17.31 21.22 -25.17
N LYS A 446 -17.00 22.32 -24.44
CA LYS A 446 -16.78 23.65 -25.03
C LYS A 446 -15.62 23.69 -26.04
N LYS A 447 -14.60 22.85 -25.85
CA LYS A 447 -13.42 22.75 -26.72
C LYS A 447 -13.64 21.85 -27.94
N LYS A 448 -14.83 21.28 -28.11
CA LYS A 448 -15.20 20.39 -29.24
C LYS A 448 -14.22 19.21 -29.42
N PHE A 449 -13.81 18.59 -28.32
CA PHE A 449 -13.00 17.37 -28.37
C PHE A 449 -13.83 16.20 -28.92
N THR A 450 -13.19 15.28 -29.63
CA THR A 450 -13.82 14.02 -30.02
C THR A 450 -14.13 13.20 -28.77
N ILE A 451 -15.36 12.72 -28.61
CA ILE A 451 -15.75 11.87 -27.50
C ILE A 451 -15.58 10.41 -27.90
N GLN A 452 -14.69 9.69 -27.21
CA GLN A 452 -14.55 8.25 -27.30
C GLN A 452 -15.32 7.62 -26.13
N ARG A 453 -16.32 6.79 -26.43
CA ARG A 453 -17.20 6.14 -25.45
C ARG A 453 -16.67 4.74 -25.15
N VAL A 454 -16.33 4.47 -23.90
CA VAL A 454 -15.68 3.23 -23.48
C VAL A 454 -16.54 2.52 -22.44
N LEU A 455 -16.75 1.22 -22.61
CA LEU A 455 -17.32 0.34 -21.58
C LEU A 455 -16.21 -0.53 -21.01
N ILE A 456 -16.01 -0.45 -19.70
CA ILE A 456 -15.11 -1.36 -18.97
C ILE A 456 -15.98 -2.33 -18.17
N THR A 457 -15.89 -3.64 -18.43
CA THR A 457 -16.85 -4.58 -17.87
C THR A 457 -16.24 -5.94 -17.51
N LYS A 458 -16.78 -6.59 -16.45
CA LYS A 458 -16.45 -7.98 -16.09
C LYS A 458 -17.01 -8.98 -17.07
N THR A 459 -18.26 -8.79 -17.47
CA THR A 459 -19.02 -9.71 -18.32
C THR A 459 -19.24 -9.12 -19.70
N LYS A 460 -19.10 -9.92 -20.74
CA LYS A 460 -19.31 -9.49 -22.13
C LYS A 460 -20.68 -8.81 -22.28
N PRO A 461 -20.72 -7.60 -22.88
CA PRO A 461 -22.00 -6.91 -23.06
C PRO A 461 -22.95 -7.68 -23.98
N SER A 462 -24.26 -7.44 -23.83
CA SER A 462 -25.27 -8.05 -24.67
C SER A 462 -25.12 -7.65 -26.14
N ASP A 463 -25.50 -8.54 -27.07
CA ASP A 463 -25.45 -8.27 -28.51
C ASP A 463 -26.24 -7.02 -28.90
N SER A 464 -27.29 -6.68 -28.16
CA SER A 464 -28.09 -5.48 -28.38
C SER A 464 -27.31 -4.17 -28.15
N ILE A 465 -26.34 -4.14 -27.19
CA ILE A 465 -25.43 -2.99 -26.99
C ILE A 465 -24.43 -2.92 -28.13
N VAL A 466 -23.82 -4.04 -28.47
CA VAL A 466 -22.80 -4.13 -29.54
C VAL A 466 -23.41 -3.67 -30.88
N LYS A 467 -24.58 -4.16 -31.24
CA LYS A 467 -25.28 -3.78 -32.49
C LYS A 467 -25.70 -2.31 -32.54
N LYS A 468 -26.01 -1.69 -31.40
CA LYS A 468 -26.38 -0.27 -31.35
C LYS A 468 -25.16 0.68 -31.48
N GLY A 469 -23.94 0.19 -31.37
CA GLY A 469 -22.72 0.99 -31.52
C GLY A 469 -22.60 2.17 -30.52
N VAL A 470 -23.20 2.02 -29.32
CA VAL A 470 -23.17 3.09 -28.29
C VAL A 470 -21.77 3.29 -27.74
N PHE A 471 -21.00 2.23 -27.62
CA PHE A 471 -19.61 2.29 -27.16
C PHE A 471 -18.66 2.06 -28.35
N ASP A 472 -17.66 2.94 -28.46
CA ASP A 472 -16.63 2.84 -29.48
C ASP A 472 -15.59 1.77 -29.14
N ARG A 473 -15.41 1.47 -27.83
CA ARG A 473 -14.51 0.43 -27.32
C ARG A 473 -15.15 -0.28 -26.13
N VAL A 474 -14.92 -1.58 -26.06
CA VAL A 474 -15.24 -2.42 -24.90
C VAL A 474 -13.94 -3.02 -24.39
N VAL A 475 -13.68 -2.87 -23.10
CA VAL A 475 -12.52 -3.40 -22.40
C VAL A 475 -13.00 -4.40 -21.36
N MET A 476 -12.50 -5.62 -21.42
CA MET A 476 -12.81 -6.63 -20.43
C MET A 476 -11.94 -6.45 -19.19
N ALA A 477 -12.52 -6.60 -17.99
CA ALA A 477 -11.80 -6.44 -16.74
C ALA A 477 -10.60 -7.39 -16.62
N ASP A 478 -10.72 -8.63 -17.11
CA ASP A 478 -9.63 -9.60 -17.08
C ASP A 478 -8.46 -9.23 -18.02
N GLU A 479 -8.71 -8.44 -19.06
CA GLU A 479 -7.66 -7.90 -19.93
C GLU A 479 -6.81 -6.88 -19.17
N LEU A 480 -7.45 -6.02 -18.35
CA LEU A 480 -6.72 -5.04 -17.53
C LEU A 480 -5.82 -5.72 -16.48
N PHE A 481 -6.29 -6.81 -15.88
CA PHE A 481 -5.51 -7.59 -14.93
C PHE A 481 -4.39 -8.42 -15.57
N LYS A 482 -4.37 -8.60 -16.90
CA LYS A 482 -3.32 -9.30 -17.65
C LYS A 482 -2.15 -8.39 -18.04
N ILE A 483 -2.33 -7.07 -18.00
CA ILE A 483 -1.29 -6.11 -18.37
C ILE A 483 -0.23 -6.06 -17.26
N ASP A 484 1.03 -6.18 -17.61
CA ASP A 484 2.14 -5.96 -16.68
C ASP A 484 2.22 -4.48 -16.31
N GLU A 485 2.39 -4.21 -15.01
CA GLU A 485 2.55 -2.86 -14.44
C GLU A 485 3.96 -2.29 -14.68
#